data_1e1c776a745b22764bb1f53ccf707a5c
#
_entry.id   1e1c776a745b22764bb1f53ccf707a5c
#
_cell.length_a   1.000
_cell.length_b   1.000
_cell.length_c   1.000
_cell.angle_alpha   90.00
_cell.angle_beta   90.00
_cell.angle_gamma   90.00
#
_symmetry.space_group_name_H-M   'P 1'
#
loop_
_entity.id
_entity.type
_entity.pdbx_description
1 polymer ?
#
loop_
_entity_poly.entity_id
_entity_poly.type
_entity_poly.pdbx_seq_one_letter_code
_entity_poly.pdbx_strand_id
1 'polypeptide(L)'
;MKKNFLKFFLIFFFLLNSAILAESKNRPLKIAAILPLSGKYQDIGNNLLKTFELTIFELSNLNVSLLPFDNQSTKEGTKFAFQELQTEQIDIVIGPIFFENLKEISADPNFTKYIFFSLTNYTENLPPNVISFGVNINSQLDAIKPLLTKSNKTKIFFGEKNTFSELILTKMKNDKISFYKEYFFTDFQDIDKQSQIATSYWWRNKKLKDLIKKLNDSQNEEDKIKAKNLEKLDTLGGVNYQQVFVPSFDNNLISVLSFFDYYDVNYDDVQFISLNQWFDKKLLIEPSLQNLIFPSINYNNYRELNDKFIKNFNQEISNIEILAYDLVPLLASVWHSKKEGAFAINDFTDKEFKGKSGIFKFTKSNITQRQLNLYQIQNKQFKSLN
;
A
#
# COMPACT_ATOMS: atom_id res chain seq x y z
N MET A 1 11.73 38.41 60.39
CA MET A 1 12.09 37.03 59.96
C MET A 1 11.03 36.33 59.09
N LYS A 2 9.73 36.53 59.21
CA LYS A 2 8.69 35.81 58.41
C LYS A 2 8.62 36.18 56.94
N LYS A 3 9.00 37.40 56.51
CA LYS A 3 8.96 37.83 55.09
C LYS A 3 10.06 37.22 54.22
N ASN A 4 11.20 36.88 54.79
CA ASN A 4 12.32 36.29 54.00
C ASN A 4 12.15 34.78 53.81
N PHE A 5 11.44 34.11 54.73
CA PHE A 5 11.16 32.68 54.62
C PHE A 5 10.18 32.37 53.48
N LEU A 6 9.19 33.26 53.27
CA LEU A 6 8.20 33.11 52.19
C LEU A 6 8.82 33.33 50.80
N LYS A 7 9.79 34.28 50.69
CA LYS A 7 10.53 34.49 49.44
C LYS A 7 11.45 33.31 49.09
N PHE A 8 12.09 32.70 50.09
CA PHE A 8 12.94 31.55 49.88
C PHE A 8 12.15 30.30 49.51
N PHE A 9 10.94 30.12 50.06
CA PHE A 9 10.05 29.03 49.70
C PHE A 9 9.46 29.16 48.30
N LEU A 10 9.13 30.38 47.85
CA LEU A 10 8.68 30.64 46.48
C LEU A 10 9.79 30.44 45.44
N ILE A 11 11.03 30.83 45.73
CA ILE A 11 12.17 30.61 44.83
C ILE A 11 12.51 29.10 44.75
N PHE A 12 12.41 28.37 45.86
CA PHE A 12 12.64 26.91 45.88
C PHE A 12 11.54 26.16 45.10
N PHE A 13 10.28 26.61 45.14
CA PHE A 13 9.19 26.03 44.40
C PHE A 13 9.31 26.33 42.90
N PHE A 14 9.82 27.50 42.51
CA PHE A 14 10.11 27.82 41.11
C PHE A 14 11.31 27.04 40.56
N LEU A 15 12.34 26.80 41.35
CA LEU A 15 13.49 25.98 40.95
C LEU A 15 13.14 24.49 40.84
N LEU A 16 12.25 23.97 41.68
CA LEU A 16 11.73 22.60 41.56
C LEU A 16 10.88 22.42 40.28
N ASN A 17 10.02 23.39 39.92
CA ASN A 17 9.25 23.35 38.68
C ASN A 17 10.13 23.49 37.43
N SER A 18 11.19 24.30 37.47
CA SER A 18 12.14 24.39 36.35
C SER A 18 13.03 23.16 36.23
N ALA A 19 13.36 22.46 37.33
CA ALA A 19 14.08 21.18 37.26
C ALA A 19 13.20 20.06 36.65
N ILE A 20 11.92 20.01 37.02
CA ILE A 20 10.97 19.04 36.41
C ILE A 20 10.74 19.32 34.92
N LEU A 21 10.71 20.61 34.52
CA LEU A 21 10.59 21.01 33.09
C LEU A 21 11.88 20.77 32.29
N ALA A 22 13.07 20.80 32.94
CA ALA A 22 14.35 20.50 32.28
C ALA A 22 14.57 18.99 32.11
N GLU A 23 14.01 18.15 33.00
CA GLU A 23 14.16 16.70 32.94
C GLU A 23 13.34 16.08 31.78
N SER A 24 12.25 16.73 31.34
CA SER A 24 11.41 16.26 30.22
C SER A 24 12.12 16.34 28.84
N LYS A 25 13.14 17.18 28.68
CA LYS A 25 13.87 17.37 27.43
C LYS A 25 14.93 16.29 27.11
N ASN A 26 15.35 15.52 28.12
CA ASN A 26 16.46 14.55 27.97
C ASN A 26 16.02 13.07 28.07
N ARG A 27 14.75 12.80 28.37
CA ARG A 27 14.32 11.41 28.42
C ARG A 27 14.14 10.81 27.01
N PRO A 28 14.39 9.50 26.85
CA PRO A 28 14.15 8.83 25.58
C PRO A 28 12.66 8.87 25.21
N LEU A 29 12.39 8.98 23.91
CA LEU A 29 11.06 8.75 23.36
C LEU A 29 10.69 7.27 23.55
N LYS A 30 9.62 6.98 24.30
CA LYS A 30 9.14 5.62 24.51
C LYS A 30 8.07 5.25 23.50
N ILE A 31 8.40 4.34 22.59
CA ILE A 31 7.53 3.83 21.55
C ILE A 31 7.06 2.43 21.93
N ALA A 32 5.76 2.21 22.06
CA ALA A 32 5.20 0.85 22.09
C ALA A 32 5.00 0.34 20.65
N ALA A 33 5.38 -0.90 20.39
CA ALA A 33 5.13 -1.55 19.10
C ALA A 33 4.23 -2.78 19.30
N ILE A 34 2.95 -2.68 18.96
CA ILE A 34 1.99 -3.80 18.99
C ILE A 34 2.12 -4.56 17.68
N LEU A 35 2.80 -5.71 17.72
CA LEU A 35 3.18 -6.50 16.55
C LEU A 35 2.77 -7.98 16.71
N PRO A 36 2.52 -8.70 15.62
CA PRO A 36 2.31 -10.15 15.65
C PRO A 36 3.67 -10.87 15.77
N LEU A 37 4.26 -10.92 16.98
CA LEU A 37 5.56 -11.56 17.18
C LEU A 37 5.47 -13.07 17.29
N SER A 38 4.25 -13.61 17.47
CA SER A 38 3.93 -15.02 17.40
C SER A 38 2.66 -15.27 16.60
N GLY A 39 2.33 -16.55 16.31
CA GLY A 39 1.14 -16.96 15.57
C GLY A 39 1.29 -16.83 14.05
N LYS A 40 0.17 -16.71 13.35
CA LYS A 40 0.08 -16.80 11.87
C LYS A 40 0.95 -15.78 11.13
N TYR A 41 1.10 -14.60 11.68
CA TYR A 41 1.79 -13.47 11.01
C TYR A 41 3.12 -13.13 11.68
N GLN A 42 3.71 -14.08 12.44
CA GLN A 42 4.95 -13.86 13.19
C GLN A 42 6.11 -13.39 12.33
N ASP A 43 6.22 -13.86 11.09
CA ASP A 43 7.33 -13.47 10.21
C ASP A 43 7.27 -11.97 9.87
N ILE A 44 6.06 -11.45 9.61
CA ILE A 44 5.83 -10.03 9.36
C ILE A 44 6.18 -9.21 10.62
N GLY A 45 5.67 -9.62 11.78
CA GLY A 45 5.90 -8.92 13.04
C GLY A 45 7.37 -8.88 13.43
N ASN A 46 8.07 -10.02 13.33
CA ASN A 46 9.50 -10.11 13.64
C ASN A 46 10.36 -9.30 12.66
N ASN A 47 10.02 -9.28 11.37
CA ASN A 47 10.73 -8.45 10.39
C ASN A 47 10.52 -6.96 10.65
N LEU A 48 9.30 -6.54 11.02
CA LEU A 48 9.05 -5.16 11.44
C LEU A 48 9.87 -4.78 12.68
N LEU A 49 9.92 -5.64 13.69
CA LEU A 49 10.72 -5.40 14.90
C LEU A 49 12.21 -5.25 14.55
N LYS A 50 12.76 -6.17 13.76
CA LYS A 50 14.15 -6.09 13.26
C LYS A 50 14.39 -4.78 12.49
N THR A 51 13.40 -4.32 11.72
CA THR A 51 13.52 -3.06 10.97
C THR A 51 13.57 -1.85 11.91
N PHE A 52 12.75 -1.81 12.95
CA PHE A 52 12.81 -0.75 13.95
C PHE A 52 14.15 -0.76 14.69
N GLU A 53 14.62 -1.92 15.11
CA GLU A 53 15.92 -2.09 15.79
C GLU A 53 17.08 -1.66 14.88
N LEU A 54 17.08 -2.06 13.61
CA LEU A 54 18.07 -1.64 12.62
C LEU A 54 18.09 -0.12 12.47
N THR A 55 16.92 0.51 12.40
CA THR A 55 16.80 1.96 12.26
C THR A 55 17.31 2.69 13.49
N ILE A 56 17.00 2.20 14.70
CA ILE A 56 17.50 2.77 15.96
C ILE A 56 19.02 2.62 16.04
N PHE A 57 19.55 1.48 15.65
CA PHE A 57 21.00 1.22 15.63
C PHE A 57 21.75 2.13 14.64
N GLU A 58 21.24 2.26 13.39
CA GLU A 58 21.85 3.12 12.37
C GLU A 58 21.80 4.61 12.74
N LEU A 59 20.78 5.02 13.47
CA LEU A 59 20.55 6.39 13.89
C LEU A 59 20.75 6.50 15.43
N SER A 60 21.93 6.13 15.89
CA SER A 60 22.29 5.99 17.30
C SER A 60 22.06 7.25 18.17
N ASN A 61 21.83 8.41 17.55
CA ASN A 61 21.55 9.67 18.23
C ASN A 61 20.05 9.94 18.46
N LEU A 62 19.16 9.00 18.12
CA LEU A 62 17.70 9.23 18.19
C LEU A 62 17.16 9.29 19.61
N ASN A 63 17.86 8.77 20.62
CA ASN A 63 17.39 8.68 22.03
C ASN A 63 15.96 8.10 22.12
N VAL A 64 15.78 6.90 21.59
CA VAL A 64 14.50 6.19 21.51
C VAL A 64 14.57 4.90 22.30
N SER A 65 13.51 4.60 23.05
CA SER A 65 13.27 3.30 23.70
C SER A 65 12.08 2.62 23.04
N LEU A 66 12.30 1.46 22.40
CA LEU A 66 11.27 0.67 21.77
C LEU A 66 10.84 -0.48 22.68
N LEU A 67 9.55 -0.59 22.93
CA LEU A 67 8.96 -1.65 23.75
C LEU A 67 8.02 -2.49 22.86
N PRO A 68 8.40 -3.72 22.48
CA PRO A 68 7.57 -4.60 21.70
C PRO A 68 6.51 -5.30 22.57
N PHE A 69 5.29 -5.41 22.04
CA PHE A 69 4.15 -6.11 22.63
C PHE A 69 3.57 -7.08 21.60
N ASP A 70 3.54 -8.38 21.97
CA ASP A 70 3.06 -9.44 21.08
C ASP A 70 1.53 -9.52 21.07
N ASN A 71 0.93 -9.30 19.90
CA ASN A 71 -0.51 -9.47 19.74
C ASN A 71 -0.92 -10.89 19.28
N GLN A 72 0.03 -11.83 19.23
CA GLN A 72 -0.19 -13.24 18.92
C GLN A 72 -0.96 -13.48 17.60
N SER A 73 -0.93 -12.52 16.69
CA SER A 73 -1.71 -12.53 15.44
C SER A 73 -3.23 -12.64 15.63
N THR A 74 -3.75 -12.28 16.83
CA THR A 74 -5.16 -12.41 17.19
C THR A 74 -5.77 -11.12 17.74
N LYS A 75 -7.10 -11.04 17.76
CA LYS A 75 -7.84 -9.93 18.37
C LYS A 75 -7.67 -9.93 19.89
N GLU A 76 -7.77 -11.09 20.50
CA GLU A 76 -7.61 -11.32 21.93
C GLU A 76 -6.19 -10.96 22.38
N GLY A 77 -5.16 -11.43 21.67
CA GLY A 77 -3.77 -11.08 21.91
C GLY A 77 -3.53 -9.58 21.78
N THR A 78 -4.21 -8.91 20.83
CA THR A 78 -4.13 -7.45 20.70
C THR A 78 -4.70 -6.72 21.91
N LYS A 79 -5.80 -7.21 22.51
CA LYS A 79 -6.31 -6.66 23.79
C LYS A 79 -5.30 -6.83 24.94
N PHE A 80 -4.72 -8.00 25.06
CA PHE A 80 -3.71 -8.26 26.10
C PHE A 80 -2.49 -7.35 25.93
N ALA A 81 -1.94 -7.27 24.74
CA ALA A 81 -0.84 -6.37 24.40
C ALA A 81 -1.17 -4.91 24.72
N PHE A 82 -2.41 -4.48 24.43
CA PHE A 82 -2.87 -3.14 24.77
C PHE A 82 -3.03 -2.90 26.29
N GLN A 83 -3.50 -3.89 27.04
CA GLN A 83 -3.58 -3.81 28.51
C GLN A 83 -2.18 -3.78 29.14
N GLU A 84 -1.25 -4.58 28.65
CA GLU A 84 0.13 -4.63 29.11
C GLU A 84 0.84 -3.28 28.90
N LEU A 85 0.73 -2.68 27.72
CA LEU A 85 1.36 -1.38 27.45
C LEU A 85 0.86 -0.25 28.36
N GLN A 86 -0.37 -0.36 28.91
CA GLN A 86 -0.92 0.65 29.83
C GLN A 86 -0.20 0.68 31.19
N THR A 87 0.57 -0.36 31.52
CA THR A 87 1.40 -0.39 32.73
C THR A 87 2.72 0.38 32.56
N GLU A 88 3.04 0.74 31.32
CA GLU A 88 4.26 1.44 30.95
C GLU A 88 3.99 2.93 30.66
N GLN A 89 5.03 3.74 30.79
CA GLN A 89 4.97 5.14 30.33
C GLN A 89 5.26 5.21 28.84
N ILE A 90 4.22 5.14 28.02
CA ILE A 90 4.31 5.17 26.57
C ILE A 90 3.97 6.56 26.02
N ASP A 91 4.77 7.06 25.10
CA ASP A 91 4.53 8.34 24.42
C ASP A 91 3.71 8.20 23.15
N ILE A 92 3.90 7.08 22.42
CA ILE A 92 3.23 6.82 21.15
C ILE A 92 3.22 5.32 20.85
N VAL A 93 2.24 4.88 20.08
CA VAL A 93 2.06 3.45 19.72
C VAL A 93 2.22 3.26 18.22
N ILE A 94 3.05 2.31 17.81
CA ILE A 94 3.11 1.80 16.45
C ILE A 94 2.32 0.49 16.38
N GLY A 95 1.48 0.36 15.35
CA GLY A 95 0.58 -0.79 15.21
C GLY A 95 -0.80 -0.54 15.84
N PRO A 96 -1.64 -1.58 15.90
CA PRO A 96 -1.46 -2.86 15.22
C PRO A 96 -1.46 -2.72 13.69
N ILE A 97 -1.01 -3.76 12.98
CA ILE A 97 -0.91 -3.75 11.51
C ILE A 97 -2.29 -3.81 10.87
N PHE A 98 -3.14 -4.69 11.37
CA PHE A 98 -4.45 -4.97 10.81
C PHE A 98 -5.53 -4.09 11.44
N PHE A 99 -6.38 -3.52 10.59
CA PHE A 99 -7.48 -2.65 11.03
C PHE A 99 -8.44 -3.34 11.99
N GLU A 100 -8.77 -4.61 11.78
CA GLU A 100 -9.66 -5.37 12.66
C GLU A 100 -9.12 -5.48 14.09
N ASN A 101 -7.80 -5.61 14.24
CA ASN A 101 -7.15 -5.62 15.56
C ASN A 101 -7.19 -4.24 16.22
N LEU A 102 -7.00 -3.16 15.41
CA LEU A 102 -7.14 -1.79 15.89
C LEU A 102 -8.56 -1.51 16.38
N LYS A 103 -9.57 -1.93 15.61
CA LYS A 103 -10.99 -1.78 15.95
C LYS A 103 -11.31 -2.49 17.27
N GLU A 104 -10.70 -3.63 17.53
CA GLU A 104 -10.92 -4.40 18.75
C GLU A 104 -10.51 -3.66 20.02
N ILE A 105 -9.38 -2.95 19.99
CA ILE A 105 -8.88 -2.16 21.15
C ILE A 105 -9.51 -0.77 21.20
N SER A 106 -10.12 -0.29 20.15
CA SER A 106 -10.73 1.05 20.11
C SER A 106 -11.94 1.22 21.06
N ALA A 107 -12.50 0.10 21.53
CA ALA A 107 -13.56 0.08 22.54
C ALA A 107 -13.05 0.27 23.98
N ASP A 108 -11.74 0.17 24.22
CA ASP A 108 -11.16 0.38 25.55
C ASP A 108 -11.18 1.87 25.94
N PRO A 109 -11.65 2.24 27.15
CA PRO A 109 -11.70 3.64 27.59
C PRO A 109 -10.36 4.39 27.57
N ASN A 110 -9.24 3.65 27.69
CA ASN A 110 -7.91 4.23 27.68
C ASN A 110 -7.34 4.40 26.24
N PHE A 111 -8.02 3.89 25.22
CA PHE A 111 -7.55 3.95 23.85
C PHE A 111 -7.22 5.38 23.38
N THR A 112 -8.07 6.34 23.74
CA THR A 112 -7.90 7.75 23.34
C THR A 112 -6.75 8.47 24.06
N LYS A 113 -6.12 7.85 25.07
CA LYS A 113 -4.93 8.41 25.73
C LYS A 113 -3.66 8.34 24.87
N TYR A 114 -3.66 7.49 23.86
CA TYR A 114 -2.51 7.24 23.00
C TYR A 114 -2.78 7.67 21.56
N ILE A 115 -1.72 8.06 20.84
CA ILE A 115 -1.75 8.21 19.39
C ILE A 115 -1.17 6.94 18.78
N PHE A 116 -1.87 6.40 17.79
CA PHE A 116 -1.49 5.19 17.07
C PHE A 116 -1.01 5.50 15.66
N PHE A 117 0.15 4.99 15.29
CA PHE A 117 0.57 4.85 13.91
C PHE A 117 0.31 3.41 13.45
N SER A 118 -0.85 3.17 12.89
CA SER A 118 -1.19 1.86 12.35
C SER A 118 -0.63 1.69 10.94
N LEU A 119 0.02 0.57 10.67
CA LEU A 119 0.54 0.24 9.34
C LEU A 119 -0.55 -0.22 8.36
N THR A 120 -1.81 -0.12 8.77
CA THR A 120 -2.96 -0.41 7.92
C THR A 120 -3.01 0.50 6.69
N ASN A 121 -3.52 -0.02 5.58
CA ASN A 121 -3.87 0.76 4.39
C ASN A 121 -5.33 1.25 4.40
N TYR A 122 -6.07 0.95 5.46
CA TYR A 122 -7.48 1.33 5.63
C TYR A 122 -7.61 2.83 5.92
N THR A 123 -8.63 3.48 5.35
CA THR A 123 -8.79 4.94 5.40
C THR A 123 -10.16 5.41 5.88
N GLU A 124 -11.12 4.50 5.98
CA GLU A 124 -12.51 4.86 6.31
C GLU A 124 -12.77 4.73 7.82
N ASN A 125 -13.48 5.71 8.41
CA ASN A 125 -13.92 5.66 9.81
C ASN A 125 -12.81 5.37 10.82
N LEU A 126 -11.60 5.92 10.60
CA LEU A 126 -10.50 5.82 11.57
C LEU A 126 -10.83 6.58 12.85
N PRO A 127 -10.50 6.03 14.03
CA PRO A 127 -10.56 6.80 15.27
C PRO A 127 -9.69 8.07 15.21
N PRO A 128 -10.08 9.17 15.87
CA PRO A 128 -9.42 10.47 15.73
C PRO A 128 -7.97 10.50 16.24
N ASN A 129 -7.56 9.53 17.05
CA ASN A 129 -6.22 9.37 17.58
C ASN A 129 -5.38 8.33 16.80
N VAL A 130 -5.85 7.88 15.64
CA VAL A 130 -5.17 6.90 14.79
C VAL A 130 -4.73 7.53 13.49
N ILE A 131 -3.47 7.35 13.13
CA ILE A 131 -2.88 7.71 11.85
C ILE A 131 -2.68 6.42 11.03
N SER A 132 -3.33 6.32 9.86
CA SER A 132 -3.11 5.24 8.90
C SER A 132 -1.82 5.50 8.11
N PHE A 133 -0.80 4.67 8.30
CA PHE A 133 0.53 4.85 7.72
C PHE A 133 0.82 3.93 6.52
N GLY A 134 -0.08 3.03 6.19
CA GLY A 134 0.05 2.13 5.03
C GLY A 134 0.04 2.84 3.66
N VAL A 135 0.25 2.07 2.60
CA VAL A 135 0.04 2.52 1.21
C VAL A 135 -1.44 2.37 0.89
N ASN A 136 -2.21 3.40 1.19
CA ASN A 136 -3.66 3.38 1.06
C ASN A 136 -4.15 3.58 -0.38
N ILE A 137 -5.42 3.27 -0.60
CA ILE A 137 -6.04 3.33 -1.93
C ILE A 137 -6.02 4.75 -2.52
N ASN A 138 -6.18 5.80 -1.73
CA ASN A 138 -6.19 7.17 -2.24
C ASN A 138 -4.85 7.52 -2.89
N SER A 139 -3.72 7.24 -2.23
CA SER A 139 -2.38 7.46 -2.79
C SER A 139 -2.14 6.67 -4.08
N GLN A 140 -2.67 5.45 -4.15
CA GLN A 140 -2.56 4.61 -5.34
C GLN A 140 -3.37 5.16 -6.51
N LEU A 141 -4.61 5.57 -6.26
CA LEU A 141 -5.47 6.16 -7.29
C LEU A 141 -4.94 7.51 -7.76
N ASP A 142 -4.43 8.35 -6.87
CA ASP A 142 -3.79 9.62 -7.21
C ASP A 142 -2.61 9.43 -8.20
N ALA A 143 -1.81 8.38 -8.00
CA ALA A 143 -0.67 8.09 -8.87
C ALA A 143 -1.09 7.63 -10.28
N ILE A 144 -2.13 6.78 -10.41
CA ILE A 144 -2.59 6.27 -11.71
C ILE A 144 -3.58 7.19 -12.43
N LYS A 145 -4.20 8.13 -11.72
CA LYS A 145 -5.19 9.07 -12.28
C LYS A 145 -4.70 9.79 -13.55
N PRO A 146 -3.45 10.29 -13.63
CA PRO A 146 -2.96 10.91 -14.87
C PRO A 146 -2.97 9.97 -16.08
N LEU A 147 -2.72 8.68 -15.91
CA LEU A 147 -2.77 7.69 -16.98
C LEU A 147 -4.19 7.50 -17.51
N LEU A 148 -5.17 7.57 -16.63
CA LEU A 148 -6.57 7.34 -16.95
C LEU A 148 -7.29 8.60 -17.45
N THR A 149 -6.80 9.81 -17.13
CA THR A 149 -7.46 11.08 -17.49
C THR A 149 -6.83 11.79 -18.69
N LYS A 150 -5.49 11.74 -18.85
CA LYS A 150 -4.78 12.46 -19.93
C LYS A 150 -4.90 11.80 -21.30
N SER A 151 -5.36 10.57 -21.37
CA SER A 151 -5.53 9.84 -22.62
C SER A 151 -7.00 9.80 -23.03
N ASN A 152 -7.28 10.06 -24.31
CA ASN A 152 -8.62 9.83 -24.91
C ASN A 152 -8.89 8.34 -25.16
N LYS A 153 -8.13 7.45 -24.52
CA LYS A 153 -8.25 6.00 -24.68
C LYS A 153 -9.56 5.51 -24.07
N THR A 154 -10.27 4.68 -24.82
CA THR A 154 -11.39 3.93 -24.27
C THR A 154 -10.87 2.91 -23.26
N LYS A 155 -11.46 2.89 -22.09
CA LYS A 155 -11.01 2.07 -20.96
C LYS A 155 -12.12 1.23 -20.37
N ILE A 156 -11.79 0.04 -19.92
CA ILE A 156 -12.69 -0.84 -19.17
C ILE A 156 -12.16 -1.07 -17.75
N PHE A 157 -13.08 -1.40 -16.87
CA PHE A 157 -12.80 -1.89 -15.51
C PHE A 157 -12.99 -3.41 -15.50
N PHE A 158 -12.05 -4.13 -14.89
CA PHE A 158 -12.15 -5.57 -14.70
C PHE A 158 -11.74 -5.93 -13.28
N GLY A 159 -12.68 -6.26 -12.41
CA GLY A 159 -12.41 -6.46 -10.99
C GLY A 159 -13.26 -7.53 -10.34
N GLU A 160 -12.90 -7.89 -9.12
CA GLU A 160 -13.67 -8.81 -8.29
C GLU A 160 -14.97 -8.16 -7.82
N LYS A 161 -16.05 -8.91 -7.74
CA LYS A 161 -17.35 -8.45 -7.25
C LYS A 161 -17.37 -8.38 -5.73
N ASN A 162 -16.84 -7.28 -5.19
CA ASN A 162 -16.73 -7.06 -3.75
C ASN A 162 -16.78 -5.56 -3.41
N THR A 163 -16.87 -5.26 -2.10
CA THR A 163 -16.94 -3.87 -1.59
C THR A 163 -15.69 -3.05 -1.92
N PHE A 164 -14.53 -3.68 -2.10
CA PHE A 164 -13.30 -2.99 -2.47
C PHE A 164 -13.36 -2.44 -3.90
N SER A 165 -13.82 -3.24 -4.87
CA SER A 165 -14.04 -2.79 -6.24
C SER A 165 -15.10 -1.69 -6.33
N GLU A 166 -16.17 -1.79 -5.55
CA GLU A 166 -17.22 -0.75 -5.45
C GLU A 166 -16.67 0.58 -4.90
N LEU A 167 -15.82 0.51 -3.86
CA LEU A 167 -15.13 1.67 -3.31
C LEU A 167 -14.25 2.35 -4.36
N ILE A 168 -13.45 1.56 -5.10
CA ILE A 168 -12.58 2.08 -6.16
C ILE A 168 -13.40 2.78 -7.24
N LEU A 169 -14.44 2.14 -7.76
CA LEU A 169 -15.31 2.73 -8.78
C LEU A 169 -15.96 4.02 -8.31
N THR A 170 -16.41 4.07 -7.06
CA THR A 170 -16.98 5.26 -6.46
C THR A 170 -15.95 6.41 -6.42
N LYS A 171 -14.73 6.14 -5.97
CA LYS A 171 -13.64 7.12 -5.96
C LYS A 171 -13.28 7.59 -7.37
N MET A 172 -13.18 6.67 -8.33
CA MET A 172 -12.93 6.99 -9.73
C MET A 172 -14.02 7.87 -10.34
N LYS A 173 -15.28 7.57 -10.08
CA LYS A 173 -16.43 8.40 -10.53
C LYS A 173 -16.38 9.82 -9.94
N ASN A 174 -16.03 9.95 -8.67
CA ASN A 174 -15.85 11.26 -8.02
C ASN A 174 -14.72 12.06 -8.68
N ASP A 175 -13.70 11.39 -9.18
CA ASP A 175 -12.59 11.97 -9.94
C ASP A 175 -12.90 12.17 -11.44
N LYS A 176 -14.16 11.98 -11.86
CA LYS A 176 -14.63 12.10 -13.24
C LYS A 176 -13.96 11.11 -14.20
N ILE A 177 -13.51 9.98 -13.70
CA ILE A 177 -13.00 8.86 -14.50
C ILE A 177 -14.15 7.90 -14.74
N SER A 178 -14.49 7.69 -16.02
CA SER A 178 -15.53 6.75 -16.43
C SER A 178 -14.92 5.61 -17.24
N PHE A 179 -15.51 4.44 -17.12
CA PHE A 179 -15.19 3.27 -17.92
C PHE A 179 -16.28 3.05 -18.95
N TYR A 180 -15.87 2.65 -20.16
CA TYR A 180 -16.79 2.27 -21.25
C TYR A 180 -17.67 1.09 -20.81
N LYS A 181 -17.06 0.12 -20.10
CA LYS A 181 -17.74 -1.03 -19.51
C LYS A 181 -17.03 -1.50 -18.25
N GLU A 182 -17.82 -2.03 -17.31
CA GLU A 182 -17.35 -2.59 -16.07
C GLU A 182 -17.65 -4.10 -16.08
N TYR A 183 -16.64 -4.93 -15.83
CA TYR A 183 -16.75 -6.38 -15.75
C TYR A 183 -16.37 -6.84 -14.35
N PHE A 184 -17.11 -7.81 -13.82
CA PHE A 184 -16.89 -8.32 -12.47
C PHE A 184 -16.85 -9.85 -12.51
N PHE A 185 -15.91 -10.42 -11.77
CA PHE A 185 -15.81 -11.85 -11.52
C PHE A 185 -16.04 -12.15 -10.04
N THR A 186 -16.54 -13.34 -9.72
CA THR A 186 -16.82 -13.79 -8.34
C THR A 186 -15.77 -14.75 -7.80
N ASP A 187 -15.17 -15.53 -8.67
CA ASP A 187 -14.16 -16.54 -8.36
C ASP A 187 -13.26 -16.82 -9.55
N PHE A 188 -12.32 -17.73 -9.39
CA PHE A 188 -11.37 -18.09 -10.44
C PHE A 188 -12.04 -18.61 -11.75
N GLN A 189 -13.11 -19.41 -11.64
CA GLN A 189 -13.80 -19.94 -12.81
C GLN A 189 -14.55 -18.84 -13.56
N ASP A 190 -15.08 -17.86 -12.82
CA ASP A 190 -15.78 -16.72 -13.43
C ASP A 190 -14.79 -15.73 -14.09
N ILE A 191 -13.51 -15.69 -13.68
CA ILE A 191 -12.48 -14.90 -14.40
C ILE A 191 -12.42 -15.32 -15.86
N ASP A 192 -12.34 -16.61 -16.15
CA ASP A 192 -12.33 -17.15 -17.50
C ASP A 192 -13.54 -16.67 -18.31
N LYS A 193 -14.74 -16.89 -17.80
CA LYS A 193 -16.00 -16.48 -18.45
C LYS A 193 -16.09 -14.98 -18.70
N GLN A 194 -15.75 -14.16 -17.69
CA GLN A 194 -15.79 -12.70 -17.84
C GLN A 194 -14.73 -12.21 -18.83
N SER A 195 -13.56 -12.84 -18.88
CA SER A 195 -12.51 -12.52 -19.85
C SER A 195 -12.96 -12.83 -21.28
N GLN A 196 -13.64 -13.96 -21.52
CA GLN A 196 -14.24 -14.26 -22.83
C GLN A 196 -15.22 -13.18 -23.27
N ILE A 197 -16.07 -12.70 -22.35
CA ILE A 197 -17.04 -11.64 -22.62
C ILE A 197 -16.33 -10.31 -22.87
N ALA A 198 -15.37 -9.92 -22.02
CA ALA A 198 -14.64 -8.66 -22.11
C ALA A 198 -13.84 -8.56 -23.41
N THR A 199 -13.19 -9.64 -23.83
CA THR A 199 -12.42 -9.71 -25.07
C THR A 199 -13.30 -9.91 -26.31
N SER A 200 -14.59 -10.17 -26.15
CA SER A 200 -15.50 -10.56 -27.25
C SER A 200 -14.95 -11.72 -28.09
N TYR A 201 -14.26 -12.66 -27.43
CA TYR A 201 -13.51 -13.73 -28.10
C TYR A 201 -14.35 -14.52 -29.10
N TRP A 202 -15.51 -15.02 -28.65
CA TRP A 202 -16.39 -15.82 -29.51
C TRP A 202 -16.85 -15.12 -30.78
N TRP A 203 -17.12 -13.83 -30.67
CA TRP A 203 -17.54 -13.04 -31.84
C TRP A 203 -16.37 -12.82 -32.80
N ARG A 204 -15.17 -12.50 -32.28
CA ARG A 204 -13.95 -12.29 -33.08
C ARG A 204 -13.50 -13.60 -33.76
N ASN A 205 -13.57 -14.72 -33.04
CA ASN A 205 -13.28 -16.06 -33.60
C ASN A 205 -14.29 -16.46 -34.69
N LYS A 206 -15.60 -16.26 -34.43
CA LYS A 206 -16.63 -16.52 -35.44
C LYS A 206 -16.41 -15.68 -36.71
N LYS A 207 -16.13 -14.40 -36.56
CA LYS A 207 -15.86 -13.49 -37.68
C LYS A 207 -14.65 -13.97 -38.51
N LEU A 208 -13.60 -14.47 -37.85
CA LEU A 208 -12.47 -15.08 -38.53
C LEU A 208 -12.87 -16.31 -39.32
N LYS A 209 -13.58 -17.25 -38.74
CA LYS A 209 -14.05 -18.48 -39.41
C LYS A 209 -14.95 -18.19 -40.59
N ASP A 210 -15.87 -17.24 -40.45
CA ASP A 210 -16.77 -16.83 -41.52
C ASP A 210 -15.98 -16.20 -42.70
N LEU A 211 -14.94 -15.41 -42.42
CA LEU A 211 -14.07 -14.83 -43.44
C LEU A 211 -13.22 -15.89 -44.12
N ILE A 212 -12.60 -16.80 -43.39
CA ILE A 212 -11.83 -17.92 -43.97
C ILE A 212 -12.69 -18.74 -44.89
N LYS A 213 -13.91 -19.09 -44.46
CA LYS A 213 -14.87 -19.83 -45.32
C LYS A 213 -15.18 -19.07 -46.61
N LYS A 214 -15.50 -17.79 -46.53
CA LYS A 214 -15.79 -16.95 -47.71
C LYS A 214 -14.61 -16.90 -48.69
N LEU A 215 -13.36 -16.80 -48.17
CA LEU A 215 -12.17 -16.76 -49.01
C LEU A 215 -11.86 -18.12 -49.65
N ASN A 216 -12.10 -19.23 -48.94
CA ASN A 216 -11.93 -20.57 -49.51
C ASN A 216 -12.98 -20.90 -50.60
N ASP A 217 -14.19 -20.35 -50.48
CA ASP A 217 -15.25 -20.50 -51.48
C ASP A 217 -15.00 -19.65 -52.75
N SER A 218 -14.01 -18.74 -52.72
CA SER A 218 -13.60 -17.91 -53.89
C SER A 218 -12.85 -18.73 -54.95
N GLN A 219 -13.06 -18.39 -56.21
CA GLN A 219 -12.29 -18.97 -57.32
C GLN A 219 -10.90 -18.34 -57.49
N ASN A 220 -10.59 -17.27 -56.73
CA ASN A 220 -9.32 -16.55 -56.84
C ASN A 220 -8.25 -17.22 -55.98
N GLU A 221 -7.12 -17.59 -56.54
CA GLU A 221 -5.99 -18.21 -55.82
C GLU A 221 -5.38 -17.29 -54.78
N GLU A 222 -5.39 -15.95 -54.99
CA GLU A 222 -4.94 -15.01 -53.95
C GLU A 222 -5.82 -15.07 -52.71
N ASP A 223 -7.13 -15.25 -52.83
CA ASP A 223 -8.05 -15.37 -51.71
C ASP A 223 -7.80 -16.65 -50.91
N LYS A 224 -7.47 -17.77 -51.57
CA LYS A 224 -7.10 -19.00 -50.89
C LYS A 224 -5.78 -18.87 -50.13
N ILE A 225 -4.81 -18.13 -50.68
CA ILE A 225 -3.56 -17.81 -49.97
C ILE A 225 -3.85 -16.96 -48.73
N LYS A 226 -4.74 -15.96 -48.84
CA LYS A 226 -5.18 -15.15 -47.69
C LYS A 226 -5.86 -16.01 -46.62
N ALA A 227 -6.77 -16.91 -47.01
CA ALA A 227 -7.43 -17.83 -46.11
C ALA A 227 -6.41 -18.65 -45.30
N LYS A 228 -5.43 -19.25 -45.97
CA LYS A 228 -4.36 -20.03 -45.35
C LYS A 228 -3.52 -19.23 -44.35
N ASN A 229 -3.32 -17.93 -44.62
CA ASN A 229 -2.64 -17.05 -43.65
C ASN A 229 -3.52 -16.72 -42.45
N LEU A 230 -4.82 -16.53 -42.66
CA LEU A 230 -5.77 -16.26 -41.58
C LEU A 230 -6.02 -17.49 -40.69
N GLU A 231 -5.85 -18.71 -41.18
CA GLU A 231 -5.96 -19.95 -40.39
C GLU A 231 -4.91 -20.05 -39.26
N LYS A 232 -3.87 -19.20 -39.29
CA LYS A 232 -2.86 -19.12 -38.23
C LYS A 232 -3.28 -18.24 -37.06
N LEU A 233 -4.39 -17.52 -37.17
CA LEU A 233 -4.92 -16.63 -36.17
C LEU A 233 -6.04 -17.30 -35.36
N ASP A 234 -6.20 -16.89 -34.11
CA ASP A 234 -7.32 -17.34 -33.29
C ASP A 234 -8.53 -16.42 -33.40
N THR A 235 -8.32 -15.14 -33.66
CA THR A 235 -9.39 -14.15 -33.80
C THR A 235 -9.14 -13.16 -34.93
N LEU A 236 -10.19 -12.45 -35.34
CA LEU A 236 -10.12 -11.39 -36.34
C LEU A 236 -10.44 -10.03 -35.74
N GLY A 237 -9.48 -9.11 -35.83
CA GLY A 237 -9.58 -7.75 -35.32
C GLY A 237 -9.36 -7.65 -33.81
N GLY A 238 -9.08 -6.45 -33.34
CA GLY A 238 -8.85 -6.17 -31.95
C GLY A 238 -10.14 -5.91 -31.14
N VAL A 239 -9.96 -5.57 -29.87
CA VAL A 239 -11.03 -5.10 -28.99
C VAL A 239 -11.28 -3.60 -29.20
N ASN A 240 -12.40 -3.10 -28.69
CA ASN A 240 -12.79 -1.69 -28.85
C ASN A 240 -12.38 -0.78 -27.68
N TYR A 241 -11.39 -1.20 -26.91
CA TYR A 241 -10.78 -0.43 -25.83
C TYR A 241 -9.25 -0.52 -25.89
N GLN A 242 -8.56 0.44 -25.29
CA GLN A 242 -7.10 0.54 -25.31
C GLN A 242 -6.49 0.48 -23.91
N GLN A 243 -7.33 0.50 -22.86
CA GLN A 243 -6.87 0.37 -21.48
C GLN A 243 -7.78 -0.56 -20.68
N VAL A 244 -7.18 -1.39 -19.84
CA VAL A 244 -7.88 -2.21 -18.84
C VAL A 244 -7.33 -1.87 -17.47
N PHE A 245 -8.21 -1.41 -16.57
CA PHE A 245 -7.86 -1.22 -15.17
C PHE A 245 -8.29 -2.45 -14.37
N VAL A 246 -7.32 -3.13 -13.77
CA VAL A 246 -7.48 -4.39 -13.04
C VAL A 246 -7.04 -4.18 -11.59
N PRO A 247 -7.92 -3.78 -10.66
CA PRO A 247 -7.59 -3.59 -9.25
C PRO A 247 -7.55 -4.92 -8.48
N SER A 248 -6.72 -5.84 -8.94
CA SER A 248 -6.54 -7.17 -8.38
C SER A 248 -5.10 -7.39 -7.94
N PHE A 249 -4.88 -8.40 -7.11
CA PHE A 249 -3.59 -8.73 -6.52
C PHE A 249 -3.27 -10.22 -6.73
N ASP A 250 -2.00 -10.57 -6.57
CA ASP A 250 -1.52 -11.96 -6.53
C ASP A 250 -2.06 -12.80 -7.69
N ASN A 251 -2.52 -14.01 -7.40
CA ASN A 251 -3.00 -14.97 -8.39
C ASN A 251 -4.20 -14.45 -9.19
N ASN A 252 -5.07 -13.63 -8.62
CA ASN A 252 -6.22 -13.09 -9.35
C ASN A 252 -5.75 -12.15 -10.46
N LEU A 253 -4.77 -11.29 -10.20
CA LEU A 253 -4.19 -10.41 -11.22
C LEU A 253 -3.53 -11.23 -12.34
N ILE A 254 -2.69 -12.21 -11.96
CA ILE A 254 -2.02 -13.11 -12.92
C ILE A 254 -3.05 -13.80 -13.81
N SER A 255 -4.09 -14.37 -13.19
CA SER A 255 -5.14 -15.09 -13.92
C SER A 255 -5.91 -14.20 -14.89
N VAL A 256 -6.29 -12.99 -14.46
CA VAL A 256 -6.99 -12.04 -15.35
C VAL A 256 -6.14 -11.75 -16.59
N LEU A 257 -4.88 -11.35 -16.43
CA LEU A 257 -4.04 -11.00 -17.57
C LEU A 257 -3.72 -12.22 -18.45
N SER A 258 -3.53 -13.39 -17.84
CA SER A 258 -3.33 -14.64 -18.59
C SER A 258 -4.54 -15.05 -19.41
N PHE A 259 -5.77 -14.87 -18.91
CA PHE A 259 -6.96 -15.13 -19.70
C PHE A 259 -7.18 -14.08 -20.79
N PHE A 260 -6.84 -12.82 -20.58
CA PHE A 260 -6.87 -11.82 -21.65
C PHE A 260 -5.92 -12.20 -22.78
N ASP A 261 -4.68 -12.59 -22.46
CA ASP A 261 -3.69 -13.07 -23.41
C ASP A 261 -4.16 -14.35 -24.13
N TYR A 262 -4.70 -15.32 -23.39
CA TYR A 262 -5.29 -16.54 -23.94
C TYR A 262 -6.44 -16.28 -24.91
N TYR A 263 -7.22 -15.21 -24.70
CA TYR A 263 -8.28 -14.75 -25.59
C TYR A 263 -7.81 -13.72 -26.61
N ASP A 264 -6.54 -13.74 -26.96
CA ASP A 264 -5.94 -12.95 -28.03
C ASP A 264 -6.10 -11.42 -27.83
N VAL A 265 -5.88 -10.96 -26.57
CA VAL A 265 -5.77 -9.55 -26.17
C VAL A 265 -4.59 -9.39 -25.24
N ASN A 266 -3.46 -9.04 -25.79
CA ASN A 266 -2.20 -8.93 -25.08
C ASN A 266 -1.79 -7.49 -24.79
N TYR A 267 -0.64 -7.31 -24.15
CA TYR A 267 -0.11 -6.02 -23.75
C TYR A 267 0.40 -5.13 -24.90
N ASP A 268 0.56 -5.65 -26.11
CA ASP A 268 0.91 -4.84 -27.28
C ASP A 268 -0.31 -4.09 -27.83
N ASP A 269 -1.50 -4.71 -27.67
CA ASP A 269 -2.77 -4.14 -28.13
C ASP A 269 -3.39 -3.22 -27.09
N VAL A 270 -3.28 -3.58 -25.80
CA VAL A 270 -4.00 -2.95 -24.71
C VAL A 270 -3.07 -2.68 -23.53
N GLN A 271 -3.17 -1.50 -22.95
CA GLN A 271 -2.43 -1.12 -21.75
C GLN A 271 -3.15 -1.63 -20.49
N PHE A 272 -2.51 -2.52 -19.75
CA PHE A 272 -3.00 -2.96 -18.45
C PHE A 272 -2.47 -2.08 -17.33
N ILE A 273 -3.36 -1.67 -16.43
CA ILE A 273 -3.07 -0.83 -15.28
C ILE A 273 -3.64 -1.50 -14.04
N SER A 274 -2.86 -1.56 -12.96
CA SER A 274 -3.31 -2.13 -11.69
C SER A 274 -3.00 -1.21 -10.51
N LEU A 275 -3.30 -1.67 -9.30
CA LEU A 275 -2.90 -1.05 -8.04
C LEU A 275 -1.49 -1.46 -7.64
N ASN A 276 -1.06 -1.05 -6.45
CA ASN A 276 0.27 -1.37 -5.92
C ASN A 276 0.48 -2.89 -5.80
N GLN A 277 1.39 -3.40 -6.59
CA GLN A 277 1.80 -4.81 -6.59
C GLN A 277 3.08 -5.02 -5.78
N TRP A 278 3.52 -3.99 -5.10
CA TRP A 278 4.83 -3.95 -4.49
C TRP A 278 5.92 -4.33 -5.52
N PHE A 279 6.90 -5.11 -5.13
CA PHE A 279 7.96 -5.57 -6.05
C PHE A 279 8.11 -7.08 -5.96
N ASP A 280 6.98 -7.79 -6.04
CA ASP A 280 6.98 -9.26 -6.04
C ASP A 280 7.67 -9.77 -7.31
N LYS A 281 8.79 -10.48 -7.10
CA LYS A 281 9.59 -11.06 -8.19
C LYS A 281 8.82 -12.08 -9.03
N LYS A 282 7.76 -12.69 -8.49
CA LYS A 282 6.87 -13.61 -9.24
C LYS A 282 6.22 -12.94 -10.44
N LEU A 283 5.92 -11.64 -10.33
CA LEU A 283 5.33 -10.88 -11.44
C LEU A 283 6.28 -10.76 -12.64
N LEU A 284 7.59 -10.84 -12.42
CA LEU A 284 8.60 -10.68 -13.47
C LEU A 284 8.72 -11.90 -14.40
N ILE A 285 8.32 -13.07 -13.92
CA ILE A 285 8.45 -14.33 -14.68
C ILE A 285 7.19 -14.65 -15.49
N GLU A 286 6.09 -13.96 -15.24
CA GLU A 286 4.81 -14.17 -15.93
C GLU A 286 4.76 -13.40 -17.25
N PRO A 287 4.70 -14.09 -18.41
CA PRO A 287 4.71 -13.41 -19.73
C PRO A 287 3.53 -12.45 -19.92
N SER A 288 2.34 -12.82 -19.48
CA SER A 288 1.11 -12.02 -19.60
C SER A 288 1.14 -10.70 -18.82
N LEU A 289 2.05 -10.57 -17.85
CA LEU A 289 2.20 -9.35 -17.07
C LEU A 289 3.22 -8.35 -17.66
N GLN A 290 3.84 -8.64 -18.78
CA GLN A 290 4.70 -7.67 -19.46
C GLN A 290 3.90 -6.41 -19.79
N ASN A 291 4.53 -5.25 -19.66
CA ASN A 291 3.93 -3.93 -19.84
C ASN A 291 2.81 -3.57 -18.83
N LEU A 292 2.52 -4.38 -17.81
CA LEU A 292 1.64 -4.00 -16.71
C LEU A 292 2.18 -2.75 -16.00
N ILE A 293 1.32 -1.75 -15.82
CA ILE A 293 1.65 -0.52 -15.09
C ILE A 293 0.98 -0.55 -13.71
N PHE A 294 1.74 -0.21 -12.68
CA PHE A 294 1.24 -0.11 -11.32
C PHE A 294 1.98 0.96 -10.50
N PRO A 295 1.32 1.58 -9.50
CA PRO A 295 1.95 2.52 -8.59
C PRO A 295 2.66 1.78 -7.45
N SER A 296 3.81 2.26 -7.01
CA SER A 296 4.48 1.77 -5.81
C SER A 296 5.43 2.82 -5.22
N ILE A 297 6.02 2.47 -4.09
CA ILE A 297 7.07 3.26 -3.41
C ILE A 297 8.34 3.34 -4.27
N ASN A 298 9.39 4.01 -3.79
CA ASN A 298 10.65 4.09 -4.52
C ASN A 298 11.39 2.75 -4.55
N TYR A 299 11.54 2.16 -5.74
CA TYR A 299 12.17 0.84 -5.94
C TYR A 299 13.66 0.80 -5.56
N ASN A 300 14.41 1.86 -5.84
CA ASN A 300 15.83 1.89 -5.52
C ASN A 300 16.04 1.91 -4.00
N ASN A 301 15.25 2.70 -3.28
CA ASN A 301 15.28 2.72 -1.83
C ASN A 301 14.84 1.37 -1.21
N TYR A 302 13.82 0.74 -1.81
CA TYR A 302 13.39 -0.60 -1.41
C TYR A 302 14.53 -1.62 -1.56
N ARG A 303 15.21 -1.64 -2.70
CA ARG A 303 16.35 -2.53 -2.94
C ARG A 303 17.48 -2.28 -1.96
N GLU A 304 17.85 -1.02 -1.74
CA GLU A 304 18.91 -0.65 -0.80
C GLU A 304 18.60 -1.16 0.63
N LEU A 305 17.36 -1.03 1.08
CA LEU A 305 16.95 -1.55 2.39
C LEU A 305 16.95 -3.08 2.40
N ASN A 306 16.47 -3.72 1.34
CA ASN A 306 16.47 -5.17 1.21
C ASN A 306 17.89 -5.75 1.28
N ASP A 307 18.84 -5.15 0.55
CA ASP A 307 20.24 -5.57 0.55
C ASP A 307 20.86 -5.44 1.97
N LYS A 308 20.55 -4.35 2.67
CA LYS A 308 20.94 -4.17 4.08
C LYS A 308 20.33 -5.25 4.99
N PHE A 309 19.05 -5.56 4.79
CA PHE A 309 18.34 -6.53 5.60
C PHE A 309 18.91 -7.95 5.39
N ILE A 310 19.17 -8.32 4.14
CA ILE A 310 19.83 -9.58 3.82
C ILE A 310 21.20 -9.66 4.49
N LYS A 311 21.99 -8.59 4.41
CA LYS A 311 23.33 -8.54 5.02
C LYS A 311 23.31 -8.72 6.54
N ASN A 312 22.33 -8.13 7.23
CA ASN A 312 22.27 -8.14 8.70
C ASN A 312 21.52 -9.35 9.26
N PHE A 313 20.50 -9.84 8.56
CA PHE A 313 19.58 -10.86 9.08
C PHE A 313 19.48 -12.11 8.22
N ASN A 314 20.15 -12.16 7.06
CA ASN A 314 20.06 -13.24 6.06
C ASN A 314 18.62 -13.52 5.63
N GLN A 315 17.81 -12.47 5.53
CA GLN A 315 16.39 -12.51 5.16
C GLN A 315 16.07 -11.36 4.20
N GLU A 316 15.14 -11.58 3.27
CA GLU A 316 14.56 -10.49 2.46
C GLU A 316 13.48 -9.77 3.26
N ILE A 317 13.29 -8.46 3.00
CA ILE A 317 12.14 -7.72 3.51
C ILE A 317 10.90 -8.11 2.73
N SER A 318 9.74 -8.13 3.41
CA SER A 318 8.48 -7.95 2.72
C SER A 318 8.35 -6.47 2.30
N ASN A 319 7.18 -6.01 2.00
CA ASN A 319 7.06 -4.66 1.44
C ASN A 319 6.72 -3.59 2.48
N ILE A 320 6.24 -4.01 3.64
CA ILE A 320 5.80 -3.10 4.71
C ILE A 320 6.96 -2.58 5.55
N GLU A 321 8.10 -3.26 5.58
CA GLU A 321 9.27 -2.90 6.38
C GLU A 321 9.86 -1.54 5.96
N ILE A 322 9.78 -1.17 4.69
CA ILE A 322 10.25 0.13 4.25
C ILE A 322 9.44 1.29 4.86
N LEU A 323 8.15 1.05 5.14
CA LEU A 323 7.31 2.00 5.87
C LEU A 323 7.74 2.07 7.34
N ALA A 324 8.01 0.91 7.94
CA ALA A 324 8.48 0.81 9.31
C ALA A 324 9.84 1.52 9.50
N TYR A 325 10.74 1.40 8.53
CA TYR A 325 12.03 2.09 8.53
C TYR A 325 11.88 3.62 8.61
N ASP A 326 10.84 4.19 8.03
CA ASP A 326 10.60 5.63 8.07
C ASP A 326 9.94 6.10 9.38
N LEU A 327 9.24 5.21 10.11
CA LEU A 327 8.45 5.61 11.27
C LEU A 327 9.29 6.09 12.45
N VAL A 328 10.31 5.33 12.83
CA VAL A 328 11.12 5.68 14.03
C VAL A 328 11.80 7.03 13.87
N PRO A 329 12.50 7.34 12.75
CA PRO A 329 13.09 8.65 12.54
C PRO A 329 12.06 9.78 12.52
N LEU A 330 10.89 9.53 11.91
CA LEU A 330 9.78 10.48 11.87
C LEU A 330 9.34 10.85 13.28
N LEU A 331 9.03 9.83 14.11
CA LEU A 331 8.56 10.03 15.48
C LEU A 331 9.61 10.73 16.35
N ALA A 332 10.87 10.31 16.24
CA ALA A 332 11.99 10.93 16.95
C ALA A 332 12.18 12.40 16.51
N SER A 333 12.12 12.69 15.20
CA SER A 333 12.25 14.06 14.69
C SER A 333 11.15 14.97 15.23
N VAL A 334 9.90 14.51 15.19
CA VAL A 334 8.77 15.28 15.73
C VAL A 334 8.89 15.46 17.23
N TRP A 335 9.30 14.41 17.99
CA TRP A 335 9.53 14.47 19.42
C TRP A 335 10.57 15.53 19.81
N HIS A 336 11.73 15.51 19.17
CA HIS A 336 12.81 16.46 19.43
C HIS A 336 12.47 17.90 19.01
N SER A 337 11.59 18.07 18.04
CA SER A 337 11.15 19.41 17.61
C SER A 337 10.14 20.06 18.56
N LYS A 338 9.53 19.27 19.45
CA LYS A 338 8.57 19.78 20.45
C LYS A 338 9.31 20.48 21.58
N LYS A 339 8.76 21.59 22.03
CA LYS A 339 9.29 22.30 23.21
C LYS A 339 8.86 21.61 24.49
N GLU A 340 7.63 21.12 24.56
CA GLU A 340 7.03 20.50 25.77
C GLU A 340 5.81 19.62 25.38
N GLY A 341 5.43 18.72 26.29
CA GLY A 341 4.18 17.97 26.27
C GLY A 341 4.19 16.67 25.47
N ALA A 342 3.10 15.92 25.57
CA ALA A 342 2.83 14.69 24.83
C ALA A 342 2.58 14.98 23.34
N PHE A 343 2.64 13.95 22.50
CA PHE A 343 2.25 14.07 21.10
C PHE A 343 0.78 14.50 20.94
N ALA A 344 0.53 15.29 19.91
CA ALA A 344 -0.79 15.61 19.43
C ALA A 344 -0.87 15.30 17.93
N ILE A 345 -2.04 14.98 17.42
CA ILE A 345 -2.26 14.71 15.98
C ILE A 345 -1.75 15.87 15.11
N ASN A 346 -1.99 17.10 15.55
CA ASN A 346 -1.55 18.30 14.84
C ASN A 346 -0.01 18.45 14.73
N ASP A 347 0.76 17.70 15.51
CA ASP A 347 2.22 17.69 15.37
C ASP A 347 2.66 17.10 14.03
N PHE A 348 1.83 16.27 13.44
CA PHE A 348 2.07 15.56 12.17
C PHE A 348 1.31 16.17 10.98
N THR A 349 0.14 16.74 11.22
CA THR A 349 -0.79 17.20 10.18
C THR A 349 -0.18 18.35 9.34
N ASP A 350 -0.47 18.32 8.04
CA ASP A 350 -0.06 19.32 7.04
C ASP A 350 1.47 19.53 6.90
N LYS A 351 2.28 18.62 7.42
CA LYS A 351 3.73 18.59 7.24
C LYS A 351 4.10 17.55 6.19
N GLU A 352 5.06 17.90 5.32
CA GLU A 352 5.65 16.98 4.37
C GLU A 352 6.90 16.34 4.96
N PHE A 353 7.03 15.04 4.78
CA PHE A 353 8.16 14.23 5.21
C PHE A 353 8.76 13.50 4.01
N LYS A 354 10.07 13.31 4.05
CA LYS A 354 10.79 12.53 3.05
C LYS A 354 11.50 11.38 3.73
N GLY A 355 11.05 10.16 3.40
CA GLY A 355 11.62 8.92 3.90
C GLY A 355 12.14 8.01 2.80
N LYS A 356 12.53 6.79 3.15
CA LYS A 356 12.91 5.74 2.18
C LYS A 356 11.71 5.27 1.35
N SER A 357 10.50 5.28 1.92
CA SER A 357 9.27 4.98 1.17
C SER A 357 8.85 6.09 0.20
N GLY A 358 9.53 7.24 0.19
CA GLY A 358 9.25 8.39 -0.65
C GLY A 358 8.79 9.62 0.12
N ILE A 359 8.12 10.54 -0.57
CA ILE A 359 7.54 11.74 0.02
C ILE A 359 6.11 11.43 0.48
N PHE A 360 5.78 11.87 1.68
CA PHE A 360 4.43 11.71 2.24
C PHE A 360 4.06 12.85 3.20
N LYS A 361 2.76 13.03 3.39
CA LYS A 361 2.19 13.97 4.37
C LYS A 361 0.96 13.35 5.03
N PHE A 362 0.59 13.87 6.19
CA PHE A 362 -0.63 13.46 6.89
C PHE A 362 -1.74 14.48 6.65
N THR A 363 -2.88 13.98 6.23
CA THR A 363 -4.08 14.81 6.02
C THR A 363 -4.77 15.10 7.35
N LYS A 364 -5.69 16.07 7.36
CA LYS A 364 -6.56 16.36 8.52
C LYS A 364 -7.46 15.18 8.93
N SER A 365 -7.63 14.20 8.04
CA SER A 365 -8.35 12.96 8.33
C SER A 365 -7.44 11.84 8.84
N ASN A 366 -6.22 12.15 9.28
CA ASN A 366 -5.22 11.22 9.81
C ASN A 366 -4.81 10.10 8.82
N ILE A 367 -4.87 10.40 7.53
CA ILE A 367 -4.50 9.49 6.46
C ILE A 367 -3.17 9.94 5.88
N THR A 368 -2.24 9.01 5.68
CA THR A 368 -1.01 9.30 4.98
C THR A 368 -1.27 9.41 3.48
N GLN A 369 -1.01 10.56 2.90
CA GLN A 369 -0.97 10.75 1.45
C GLN A 369 0.47 10.62 0.98
N ARG A 370 0.76 9.60 0.15
CA ARG A 370 2.09 9.31 -0.38
C ARG A 370 2.20 9.66 -1.85
N GLN A 371 3.35 10.20 -2.26
CA GLN A 371 3.71 10.31 -3.66
C GLN A 371 4.28 8.96 -4.10
N LEU A 372 3.52 8.22 -4.90
CA LEU A 372 3.95 6.94 -5.45
C LEU A 372 4.52 7.14 -6.86
N ASN A 373 5.53 6.35 -7.20
CA ASN A 373 6.07 6.27 -8.54
C ASN A 373 5.28 5.26 -9.36
N LEU A 374 5.25 5.45 -10.67
CA LEU A 374 4.69 4.48 -11.60
C LEU A 374 5.78 3.54 -12.09
N TYR A 375 5.47 2.26 -12.11
CA TYR A 375 6.35 1.21 -12.61
C TYR A 375 5.67 0.42 -13.71
N GLN A 376 6.49 -0.06 -14.63
CA GLN A 376 6.08 -0.97 -15.69
C GLN A 376 6.94 -2.23 -15.61
N ILE A 377 6.33 -3.40 -15.76
CA ILE A 377 7.07 -4.65 -15.93
C ILE A 377 7.55 -4.70 -17.38
N GLN A 378 8.87 -4.62 -17.59
CA GLN A 378 9.46 -4.67 -18.91
C GLN A 378 10.77 -5.46 -18.89
N ASN A 379 10.91 -6.42 -19.79
CA ASN A 379 12.10 -7.28 -19.86
C ASN A 379 12.44 -7.95 -18.53
N LYS A 380 11.45 -8.45 -17.82
CA LYS A 380 11.58 -9.06 -16.48
C LYS A 380 12.19 -8.13 -15.43
N GLN A 381 11.92 -6.85 -15.52
CA GLN A 381 12.39 -5.83 -14.58
C GLN A 381 11.27 -4.84 -14.25
N PHE A 382 11.33 -4.25 -13.06
CA PHE A 382 10.48 -3.12 -12.68
C PHE A 382 11.13 -1.83 -13.19
N LYS A 383 10.61 -1.27 -14.26
CA LYS A 383 11.09 -0.03 -14.86
C LYS A 383 10.27 1.15 -14.36
N SER A 384 10.90 2.16 -13.80
CA SER A 384 10.23 3.42 -13.44
C SER A 384 9.80 4.17 -14.70
N LEU A 385 8.59 4.72 -14.65
CA LEU A 385 8.03 5.59 -15.69
C LEU A 385 8.13 7.09 -15.35
N ASN A 386 8.60 7.41 -14.14
CA ASN A 386 8.79 8.79 -13.63
C ASN A 386 10.25 9.18 -13.72
#